data_4bcbd9943e7c9764ac2db17df14b523c
#
_entry.id   4bcbd9943e7c9764ac2db17df14b523c
#
_cell.length_a   1.000
_cell.length_b   1.000
_cell.length_c   1.000
_cell.angle_alpha   90.00
_cell.angle_beta   90.00
_cell.angle_gamma   90.00
#
_symmetry.space_group_name_H-M   'P 1'
#
loop_
_entity.id
_entity.type
_entity.pdbx_description
1 polymer ?
#
loop_
_entity_poly.entity_id
_entity_poly.type
_entity_poly.pdbx_seq_one_letter_code
_entity_poly.pdbx_strand_id
1 'polypeptide(L)'
;MTEKLALITGASRGLGAAIATELAPDYHIIAVARTTGALEELDDRIKAKSGQATLAPMDVTNADAMAHLCRSIYDRWGKIDLWVHTAIHAAPLMLTSTLDMKDFGKSVDLNVTATATLITYVAPLLGDAGQAVFFDDVHTGEKFFGAYGATKAAQMSLVNSWAAETANTGPMVRVLNPAPMPTAVRARFYPGENRDELADPMAEAARLLATLNL
;
A
#
# COMPACT_ATOMS: atom_id res chain seq x y z
N MET A 1 5.01 18.37 -20.72
CA MET A 1 4.33 17.12 -20.28
C MET A 1 3.96 17.33 -18.82
N THR A 2 2.72 17.09 -18.44
CA THR A 2 2.32 17.12 -17.04
C THR A 2 3.02 15.98 -16.30
N GLU A 3 3.68 16.30 -15.20
CA GLU A 3 4.35 15.32 -14.33
C GLU A 3 3.33 14.29 -13.81
N LYS A 4 3.58 12.99 -14.02
CA LYS A 4 2.75 11.91 -13.46
C LYS A 4 2.99 11.80 -11.96
N LEU A 5 1.93 11.62 -11.17
CA LEU A 5 2.02 11.51 -9.71
C LEU A 5 1.57 10.13 -9.21
N ALA A 6 2.38 9.55 -8.32
CA ALA A 6 2.04 8.31 -7.62
C ALA A 6 2.02 8.52 -6.10
N LEU A 7 0.86 8.29 -5.48
CA LEU A 7 0.73 8.23 -4.02
C LEU A 7 1.01 6.80 -3.54
N ILE A 8 2.02 6.63 -2.69
CA ILE A 8 2.39 5.33 -2.13
C ILE A 8 2.17 5.34 -0.62
N THR A 9 1.14 4.64 -0.14
CA THR A 9 0.89 4.47 1.29
C THR A 9 1.54 3.19 1.79
N GLY A 10 2.38 3.30 2.83
CA GLY A 10 3.24 2.21 3.30
C GLY A 10 4.62 2.18 2.63
N ALA A 11 5.11 3.33 2.17
CA ALA A 11 6.30 3.48 1.34
C ALA A 11 7.65 3.20 2.05
N SER A 12 7.69 3.05 3.39
CA SER A 12 8.97 3.03 4.14
C SER A 12 9.82 1.79 3.93
N ARG A 13 9.26 0.66 3.47
CA ARG A 13 9.97 -0.62 3.34
C ARG A 13 9.24 -1.63 2.46
N GLY A 14 9.91 -2.77 2.22
CA GLY A 14 9.33 -3.91 1.50
C GLY A 14 8.81 -3.53 0.12
N LEU A 15 7.66 -4.08 -0.23
CA LEU A 15 7.06 -3.88 -1.56
C LEU A 15 6.74 -2.41 -1.86
N GLY A 16 6.24 -1.65 -0.87
CA GLY A 16 5.91 -0.23 -1.06
C GLY A 16 7.13 0.62 -1.42
N ALA A 17 8.26 0.39 -0.74
CA ALA A 17 9.51 1.07 -1.05
C ALA A 17 10.10 0.64 -2.41
N ALA A 18 9.98 -0.65 -2.75
CA ALA A 18 10.43 -1.17 -4.04
C ALA A 18 9.62 -0.57 -5.20
N ILE A 19 8.29 -0.56 -5.09
CA ILE A 19 7.39 0.06 -6.09
C ILE A 19 7.68 1.55 -6.24
N ALA A 20 7.83 2.29 -5.13
CA ALA A 20 8.16 3.71 -5.17
C ALA A 20 9.49 3.96 -5.91
N THR A 21 10.50 3.12 -5.67
CA THR A 21 11.81 3.21 -6.33
C THR A 21 11.73 2.88 -7.82
N GLU A 22 10.93 1.89 -8.22
CA GLU A 22 10.75 1.51 -9.64
C GLU A 22 9.96 2.57 -10.43
N LEU A 23 8.96 3.20 -9.82
CA LEU A 23 8.15 4.24 -10.45
C LEU A 23 8.87 5.60 -10.57
N ALA A 24 9.90 5.84 -9.76
CA ALA A 24 10.55 7.13 -9.63
C ALA A 24 11.06 7.79 -10.93
N PRO A 25 11.54 7.05 -11.96
CA PRO A 25 11.95 7.67 -13.22
C PRO A 25 10.80 8.34 -13.99
N ASP A 26 9.57 7.84 -13.84
CA ASP A 26 8.42 8.27 -14.62
C ASP A 26 7.38 9.04 -13.80
N TYR A 27 7.45 8.96 -12.47
CA TYR A 27 6.48 9.54 -11.53
C TYR A 27 7.15 10.38 -10.45
N HIS A 28 6.55 11.50 -10.10
CA HIS A 28 6.80 12.14 -8.81
C HIS A 28 6.14 11.32 -7.72
N ILE A 29 6.89 10.86 -6.75
CA ILE A 29 6.43 9.97 -5.69
C ILE A 29 5.96 10.76 -4.48
N ILE A 30 4.71 10.57 -4.05
CA ILE A 30 4.21 11.04 -2.76
C ILE A 30 4.28 9.85 -1.79
N ALA A 31 5.31 9.84 -0.95
CA ALA A 31 5.63 8.71 -0.10
C ALA A 31 5.07 8.89 1.31
N VAL A 32 4.09 8.07 1.70
CA VAL A 32 3.44 8.11 3.02
C VAL A 32 3.91 6.94 3.88
N ALA A 33 4.47 7.22 5.04
CA ALA A 33 4.79 6.24 6.09
C ALA A 33 5.04 6.94 7.42
N ARG A 34 5.07 6.18 8.53
CA ARG A 34 5.26 6.74 9.88
C ARG A 34 6.70 7.09 10.21
N THR A 35 7.67 6.41 9.60
CA THR A 35 9.09 6.49 9.97
C THR A 35 9.81 7.45 9.03
N THR A 36 10.15 8.65 9.53
CA THR A 36 10.82 9.69 8.76
C THR A 36 12.15 9.22 8.17
N GLY A 37 13.05 8.63 8.95
CA GLY A 37 14.35 8.16 8.45
C GLY A 37 14.24 7.14 7.32
N ALA A 38 13.25 6.24 7.37
CA ALA A 38 13.03 5.28 6.28
C ALA A 38 12.45 5.93 5.01
N LEU A 39 11.74 7.06 5.13
CA LEU A 39 11.33 7.86 3.98
C LEU A 39 12.51 8.65 3.40
N GLU A 40 13.42 9.14 4.24
CA GLU A 40 14.66 9.79 3.79
C GLU A 40 15.57 8.82 3.03
N GLU A 41 15.74 7.59 3.52
CA GLU A 41 16.44 6.53 2.82
C GLU A 41 15.77 6.16 1.47
N LEU A 42 14.44 6.22 1.41
CA LEU A 42 13.70 6.02 0.17
C LEU A 42 13.94 7.18 -0.81
N ASP A 43 13.93 8.42 -0.33
CA ASP A 43 14.21 9.61 -1.14
C ASP A 43 15.59 9.56 -1.78
N ASP A 44 16.60 9.12 -1.03
CA ASP A 44 17.97 8.92 -1.57
C ASP A 44 17.98 7.88 -2.71
N ARG A 45 17.24 6.78 -2.56
CA ARG A 45 17.10 5.77 -3.63
C ARG A 45 16.37 6.31 -4.86
N ILE A 46 15.32 7.11 -4.66
CA ILE A 46 14.56 7.77 -5.73
C ILE A 46 15.44 8.75 -6.47
N LYS A 47 16.22 9.59 -5.75
CA LYS A 47 17.19 10.53 -6.34
C LYS A 47 18.28 9.83 -7.12
N ALA A 48 18.76 8.69 -6.64
CA ALA A 48 19.75 7.87 -7.36
C ALA A 48 19.24 7.35 -8.72
N LYS A 49 17.91 7.24 -8.88
CA LYS A 49 17.24 6.94 -10.17
C LYS A 49 16.79 8.22 -10.92
N SER A 50 17.29 9.39 -10.55
CA SER A 50 16.92 10.70 -11.12
C SER A 50 15.44 11.05 -10.97
N GLY A 51 14.74 10.42 -10.01
CA GLY A 51 13.36 10.71 -9.66
C GLY A 51 13.23 11.80 -8.59
N GLN A 52 11.99 12.13 -8.24
CA GLN A 52 11.65 13.10 -7.23
C GLN A 52 10.59 12.54 -6.27
N ALA A 53 10.65 12.94 -4.99
CA ALA A 53 9.65 12.57 -4.00
C ALA A 53 9.22 13.73 -3.12
N THR A 54 7.98 13.65 -2.66
CA THR A 54 7.44 14.42 -1.54
C THR A 54 7.23 13.45 -0.38
N LEU A 55 7.94 13.64 0.72
CA LEU A 55 7.84 12.78 1.90
C LEU A 55 6.71 13.28 2.80
N ALA A 56 5.82 12.37 3.17
CA ALA A 56 4.70 12.61 4.07
C ALA A 56 4.81 11.68 5.31
N PRO A 57 5.61 12.06 6.34
CA PRO A 57 5.76 11.26 7.55
C PRO A 57 4.50 11.35 8.41
N MET A 58 3.56 10.40 8.22
CA MET A 58 2.29 10.35 8.94
C MET A 58 1.75 8.93 9.06
N ASP A 59 0.83 8.74 10.00
CA ASP A 59 0.08 7.50 10.13
C ASP A 59 -1.19 7.55 9.27
N VAL A 60 -1.38 6.56 8.40
CA VAL A 60 -2.57 6.46 7.53
C VAL A 60 -3.87 6.23 8.30
N THR A 61 -3.81 5.86 9.58
CA THR A 61 -4.97 5.75 10.46
C THR A 61 -5.44 7.10 11.01
N ASN A 62 -4.61 8.16 10.87
CA ASN A 62 -5.01 9.52 11.21
C ASN A 62 -5.79 10.14 10.03
N ALA A 63 -7.12 10.05 10.10
CA ALA A 63 -8.02 10.52 9.06
C ALA A 63 -7.83 12.01 8.73
N ASP A 64 -7.64 12.86 9.75
CA ASP A 64 -7.48 14.32 9.56
C ASP A 64 -6.17 14.64 8.84
N ALA A 65 -5.07 13.97 9.21
CA ALA A 65 -3.78 14.12 8.53
C ALA A 65 -3.87 13.67 7.07
N MET A 66 -4.54 12.55 6.79
CA MET A 66 -4.74 12.07 5.42
C MET A 66 -5.66 12.98 4.60
N ALA A 67 -6.73 13.51 5.19
CA ALA A 67 -7.59 14.49 4.53
C ALA A 67 -6.80 15.77 4.17
N HIS A 68 -5.96 16.25 5.08
CA HIS A 68 -5.09 17.41 4.84
C HIS A 68 -4.07 17.13 3.72
N LEU A 69 -3.45 15.96 3.71
CA LEU A 69 -2.54 15.54 2.63
C LEU A 69 -3.27 15.52 1.27
N CYS A 70 -4.43 14.89 1.20
CA CYS A 70 -5.23 14.83 -0.04
C CYS A 70 -5.63 16.22 -0.54
N ARG A 71 -6.00 17.13 0.37
CA ARG A 71 -6.28 18.53 0.03
C ARG A 71 -5.02 19.22 -0.53
N SER A 72 -3.88 19.06 0.14
CA SER A 72 -2.60 19.65 -0.30
C SER A 72 -2.16 19.13 -1.67
N ILE A 73 -2.40 17.86 -1.95
CA ILE A 73 -2.17 17.25 -3.28
C ILE A 73 -3.06 17.91 -4.31
N TYR A 74 -4.36 18.04 -4.01
CA TYR A 74 -5.31 18.69 -4.92
C TYR A 74 -4.93 20.13 -5.21
N ASP A 75 -4.61 20.91 -4.18
CA ASP A 75 -4.27 22.34 -4.30
C ASP A 75 -2.98 22.55 -5.11
N ARG A 76 -2.02 21.60 -5.06
CA ARG A 76 -0.73 21.70 -5.74
C ARG A 76 -0.74 21.12 -7.16
N TRP A 77 -1.39 19.98 -7.36
CA TRP A 77 -1.31 19.22 -8.62
C TRP A 77 -2.67 18.91 -9.25
N GLY A 78 -3.76 19.07 -8.51
CA GLY A 78 -5.13 18.84 -8.98
C GLY A 78 -5.56 17.38 -8.99
N LYS A 79 -4.64 16.45 -9.24
CA LYS A 79 -4.92 15.01 -9.33
C LYS A 79 -3.70 14.17 -8.99
N ILE A 80 -3.91 12.86 -8.88
CA ILE A 80 -2.86 11.83 -8.94
C ILE A 80 -3.20 10.84 -10.06
N ASP A 81 -2.19 10.20 -10.64
CA ASP A 81 -2.38 9.22 -11.71
C ASP A 81 -2.41 7.78 -11.17
N LEU A 82 -1.73 7.56 -10.05
CA LEU A 82 -1.62 6.24 -9.43
C LEU A 82 -1.68 6.32 -7.90
N TRP A 83 -2.46 5.45 -7.28
CA TRP A 83 -2.40 5.18 -5.84
C TRP A 83 -2.00 3.73 -5.60
N VAL A 84 -0.93 3.50 -4.85
CA VAL A 84 -0.49 2.17 -4.42
C VAL A 84 -0.63 2.05 -2.91
N HIS A 85 -1.51 1.16 -2.44
CA HIS A 85 -1.77 0.95 -1.02
C HIS A 85 -1.07 -0.31 -0.52
N THR A 86 0.06 -0.13 0.18
CA THR A 86 0.82 -1.23 0.81
C THR A 86 0.84 -1.15 2.34
N ALA A 87 0.21 -0.13 2.92
CA ALA A 87 0.13 -0.03 4.37
C ALA A 87 -0.70 -1.17 4.95
N ILE A 88 -0.12 -1.95 5.85
CA ILE A 88 -0.75 -3.11 6.47
C ILE A 88 -0.28 -3.28 7.91
N HIS A 89 -1.17 -3.71 8.81
CA HIS A 89 -0.81 -4.24 10.12
C HIS A 89 -0.91 -5.76 10.09
N ALA A 90 0.21 -6.41 10.36
CA ALA A 90 0.29 -7.87 10.49
C ALA A 90 0.31 -8.22 11.98
N ALA A 91 -0.85 -8.57 12.55
CA ALA A 91 -0.93 -9.07 13.92
C ALA A 91 -0.11 -10.37 14.06
N PRO A 92 0.46 -10.64 15.25
CA PRO A 92 1.12 -11.92 15.52
C PRO A 92 0.18 -13.11 15.27
N LEU A 93 0.75 -14.22 14.80
CA LEU A 93 0.01 -15.47 14.64
C LEU A 93 -0.38 -16.03 16.01
N MET A 94 -1.65 -16.39 16.18
CA MET A 94 -2.18 -16.95 17.42
C MET A 94 -3.47 -17.75 17.23
N LEU A 95 -3.84 -18.52 18.25
CA LEU A 95 -5.13 -19.21 18.24
C LEU A 95 -6.26 -18.18 18.21
N THR A 96 -7.27 -18.40 17.38
CA THR A 96 -8.43 -17.51 17.28
C THR A 96 -9.20 -17.39 18.60
N SER A 97 -9.20 -18.45 19.43
CA SER A 97 -9.84 -18.45 20.74
C SER A 97 -9.12 -17.59 21.81
N THR A 98 -7.89 -17.15 21.52
CA THR A 98 -7.06 -16.35 22.46
C THR A 98 -6.52 -15.07 21.81
N LEU A 99 -7.27 -14.50 20.85
CA LEU A 99 -6.88 -13.28 20.16
C LEU A 99 -6.61 -12.14 21.15
N ASP A 100 -5.47 -11.47 20.97
CA ASP A 100 -5.22 -10.19 21.61
C ASP A 100 -6.09 -9.11 20.93
N MET A 101 -7.13 -8.66 21.64
CA MET A 101 -8.08 -7.68 21.12
C MET A 101 -7.46 -6.32 20.85
N LYS A 102 -6.34 -5.99 21.51
CA LYS A 102 -5.59 -4.74 21.24
C LYS A 102 -4.90 -4.80 19.87
N ASP A 103 -4.24 -5.91 19.55
CA ASP A 103 -3.59 -6.10 18.26
C ASP A 103 -4.61 -6.36 17.14
N PHE A 104 -5.72 -7.03 17.45
CA PHE A 104 -6.84 -7.15 16.53
C PHE A 104 -7.43 -5.78 16.20
N GLY A 105 -7.66 -4.91 17.20
CA GLY A 105 -8.12 -3.54 17.00
C GLY A 105 -7.20 -2.75 16.06
N LYS A 106 -5.88 -2.80 16.26
CA LYS A 106 -4.91 -2.17 15.34
C LYS A 106 -5.01 -2.71 13.89
N SER A 107 -5.29 -4.01 13.74
CA SER A 107 -5.51 -4.60 12.41
C SER A 107 -6.78 -4.09 11.77
N VAL A 108 -7.87 -3.95 12.53
CA VAL A 108 -9.12 -3.36 12.05
C VAL A 108 -8.91 -1.89 11.68
N ASP A 109 -8.26 -1.13 12.55
CA ASP A 109 -8.03 0.32 12.33
C ASP A 109 -7.23 0.56 11.05
N LEU A 110 -6.14 -0.20 10.82
CA LEU A 110 -5.29 0.04 9.68
C LEU A 110 -5.77 -0.68 8.42
N ASN A 111 -6.07 -1.98 8.51
CA ASN A 111 -6.36 -2.78 7.32
C ASN A 111 -7.78 -2.53 6.78
N VAL A 112 -8.73 -2.14 7.64
CA VAL A 112 -10.14 -1.97 7.26
C VAL A 112 -10.54 -0.51 7.28
N THR A 113 -10.51 0.13 8.45
CA THR A 113 -11.02 1.50 8.63
C THR A 113 -10.20 2.50 7.83
N ALA A 114 -8.87 2.47 7.93
CA ALA A 114 -8.02 3.37 7.16
C ALA A 114 -8.16 3.13 5.65
N THR A 115 -8.27 1.87 5.20
CA THR A 115 -8.51 1.58 3.78
C THR A 115 -9.81 2.20 3.28
N ALA A 116 -10.92 2.02 4.02
CA ALA A 116 -12.23 2.61 3.68
C ALA A 116 -12.15 4.15 3.61
N THR A 117 -11.54 4.77 4.63
CA THR A 117 -11.34 6.22 4.69
C THR A 117 -10.50 6.72 3.51
N LEU A 118 -9.38 6.05 3.21
CA LEU A 118 -8.50 6.43 2.12
C LEU A 118 -9.16 6.29 0.75
N ILE A 119 -9.99 5.27 0.52
CA ILE A 119 -10.77 5.16 -0.71
C ILE A 119 -11.62 6.42 -0.91
N THR A 120 -12.31 6.91 0.13
CA THR A 120 -13.16 8.10 0.03
C THR A 120 -12.37 9.39 -0.23
N TYR A 121 -11.14 9.50 0.28
CA TYR A 121 -10.31 10.70 0.12
C TYR A 121 -9.50 10.70 -1.17
N VAL A 122 -9.05 9.54 -1.61
CA VAL A 122 -8.15 9.39 -2.76
C VAL A 122 -8.90 9.22 -4.09
N ALA A 123 -10.09 8.58 -4.09
CA ALA A 123 -10.86 8.38 -5.29
C ALA A 123 -11.14 9.69 -6.08
N PRO A 124 -11.50 10.82 -5.43
CA PRO A 124 -11.67 12.09 -6.16
C PRO A 124 -10.40 12.63 -6.80
N LEU A 125 -9.21 12.30 -6.23
CA LEU A 125 -7.91 12.72 -6.78
C LEU A 125 -7.52 11.89 -8.02
N LEU A 126 -7.91 10.62 -8.07
CA LEU A 126 -7.65 9.74 -9.21
C LEU A 126 -8.53 10.12 -10.41
N GLY A 127 -9.75 10.58 -10.16
CA GLY A 127 -10.73 10.79 -11.24
C GLY A 127 -10.97 9.50 -12.04
N ASP A 128 -11.51 9.64 -13.25
CA ASP A 128 -11.87 8.48 -14.08
C ASP A 128 -10.66 7.80 -14.73
N ALA A 129 -9.57 8.52 -14.94
CA ALA A 129 -8.37 8.03 -15.64
C ALA A 129 -7.29 7.46 -14.74
N GLY A 130 -7.39 7.67 -13.41
CA GLY A 130 -6.39 7.20 -12.46
C GLY A 130 -6.50 5.70 -12.18
N GLN A 131 -5.47 5.17 -11.53
CA GLN A 131 -5.43 3.77 -11.10
C GLN A 131 -5.17 3.66 -9.60
N ALA A 132 -5.85 2.69 -8.96
CA ALA A 132 -5.61 2.29 -7.57
C ALA A 132 -5.16 0.83 -7.53
N VAL A 133 -4.07 0.55 -6.79
CA VAL A 133 -3.46 -0.78 -6.70
C VAL A 133 -3.42 -1.23 -5.26
N PHE A 134 -3.98 -2.40 -5.03
CA PHE A 134 -4.00 -3.11 -3.75
C PHE A 134 -3.36 -4.49 -3.91
N PHE A 135 -3.03 -5.11 -2.79
CA PHE A 135 -2.36 -6.40 -2.79
C PHE A 135 -3.16 -7.39 -1.96
N ASP A 136 -3.49 -8.53 -2.55
CA ASP A 136 -4.12 -9.63 -1.81
C ASP A 136 -3.05 -10.52 -1.16
N ASP A 137 -3.50 -11.26 -0.15
CA ASP A 137 -2.69 -12.23 0.58
C ASP A 137 -3.59 -13.39 1.00
N VAL A 138 -3.25 -14.59 0.55
CA VAL A 138 -4.10 -15.79 0.56
C VAL A 138 -4.31 -16.46 1.92
N HIS A 139 -3.97 -15.80 3.03
CA HIS A 139 -4.06 -16.38 4.38
C HIS A 139 -5.46 -16.36 5.03
N THR A 140 -6.51 -16.07 4.25
CA THR A 140 -7.89 -16.11 4.76
C THR A 140 -8.29 -17.53 5.13
N GLY A 141 -8.68 -17.73 6.40
CA GLY A 141 -9.10 -19.04 6.92
C GLY A 141 -7.96 -19.98 7.30
N GLU A 142 -6.70 -19.58 7.15
CA GLU A 142 -5.56 -20.40 7.58
C GLU A 142 -5.42 -20.45 9.11
N LYS A 143 -4.85 -21.55 9.59
CA LYS A 143 -4.57 -21.77 11.02
C LYS A 143 -3.65 -20.69 11.56
N PHE A 144 -4.01 -20.07 12.68
CA PHE A 144 -3.33 -18.98 13.37
C PHE A 144 -3.42 -17.60 12.71
N PHE A 145 -3.94 -17.47 11.51
CA PHE A 145 -4.10 -16.20 10.82
C PHE A 145 -5.41 -15.47 11.13
N GLY A 146 -6.15 -15.84 12.18
CA GLY A 146 -7.48 -15.32 12.47
C GLY A 146 -7.57 -13.79 12.45
N ALA A 147 -6.68 -13.08 13.12
CA ALA A 147 -6.70 -11.61 13.16
C ALA A 147 -6.30 -10.99 11.82
N TYR A 148 -5.19 -11.42 11.24
CA TYR A 148 -4.68 -10.91 9.97
C TYR A 148 -5.60 -11.29 8.81
N GLY A 149 -5.93 -12.57 8.67
CA GLY A 149 -6.76 -13.08 7.58
C GLY A 149 -8.17 -12.47 7.55
N ALA A 150 -8.81 -12.30 8.73
CA ALA A 150 -10.13 -11.66 8.81
C ALA A 150 -10.10 -10.20 8.33
N THR A 151 -9.10 -9.41 8.78
CA THR A 151 -9.00 -8.00 8.39
C THR A 151 -8.55 -7.83 6.95
N LYS A 152 -7.72 -8.75 6.44
CA LYS A 152 -7.30 -8.78 5.04
C LYS A 152 -8.48 -9.12 4.12
N ALA A 153 -9.29 -10.11 4.49
CA ALA A 153 -10.52 -10.45 3.76
C ALA A 153 -11.50 -9.27 3.72
N ALA A 154 -11.68 -8.56 4.84
CA ALA A 154 -12.51 -7.35 4.90
C ALA A 154 -11.97 -6.24 3.99
N GLN A 155 -10.64 -6.00 3.99
CA GLN A 155 -9.99 -5.06 3.07
C GLN A 155 -10.27 -5.43 1.61
N MET A 156 -10.07 -6.69 1.24
CA MET A 156 -10.30 -7.14 -0.14
C MET A 156 -11.77 -7.06 -0.55
N SER A 157 -12.70 -7.28 0.38
CA SER A 157 -14.13 -7.10 0.13
C SER A 157 -14.46 -5.64 -0.23
N LEU A 158 -13.93 -4.66 0.52
CA LEU A 158 -14.08 -3.24 0.21
C LEU A 158 -13.50 -2.89 -1.17
N VAL A 159 -12.28 -3.33 -1.44
CA VAL A 159 -11.57 -3.05 -2.68
C VAL A 159 -12.26 -3.67 -3.89
N ASN A 160 -12.74 -4.90 -3.78
CA ASN A 160 -13.45 -5.58 -4.87
C ASN A 160 -14.82 -4.95 -5.14
N SER A 161 -15.53 -4.45 -4.10
CA SER A 161 -16.75 -3.68 -4.29
C SER A 161 -16.47 -2.40 -5.08
N TRP A 162 -15.44 -1.64 -4.67
CA TRP A 162 -15.03 -0.43 -5.39
C TRP A 162 -14.60 -0.72 -6.82
N ALA A 163 -13.85 -1.79 -7.06
CA ALA A 163 -13.48 -2.21 -8.42
C ALA A 163 -14.70 -2.51 -9.31
N ALA A 164 -15.73 -3.17 -8.74
CA ALA A 164 -16.97 -3.47 -9.46
C ALA A 164 -17.79 -2.20 -9.75
N GLU A 165 -17.86 -1.26 -8.81
CA GLU A 165 -18.55 0.02 -8.96
C GLU A 165 -17.94 0.88 -10.06
N THR A 166 -16.61 0.86 -10.20
CA THR A 166 -15.86 1.73 -11.11
C THR A 166 -15.47 1.06 -12.44
N ALA A 167 -15.90 -0.18 -12.66
CA ALA A 167 -15.49 -0.99 -13.81
C ALA A 167 -15.71 -0.31 -15.20
N ASN A 168 -16.73 0.55 -15.31
CA ASN A 168 -17.10 1.24 -16.56
C ASN A 168 -16.83 2.74 -16.53
N THR A 169 -16.53 3.30 -15.37
CA THR A 169 -16.37 4.76 -15.19
C THR A 169 -14.97 5.18 -14.76
N GLY A 170 -14.18 4.26 -14.20
CA GLY A 170 -12.93 4.59 -13.49
C GLY A 170 -13.16 5.15 -12.09
N PRO A 171 -12.11 5.29 -11.30
CA PRO A 171 -10.73 4.89 -11.58
C PRO A 171 -10.58 3.37 -11.74
N MET A 172 -9.50 2.95 -12.39
CA MET A 172 -9.19 1.53 -12.55
C MET A 172 -8.64 0.96 -11.22
N VAL A 173 -9.38 0.07 -10.57
CA VAL A 173 -8.96 -0.58 -9.33
C VAL A 173 -8.39 -1.96 -9.64
N ARG A 174 -7.16 -2.21 -9.17
CA ARG A 174 -6.42 -3.46 -9.39
C ARG A 174 -6.09 -4.13 -8.05
N VAL A 175 -6.28 -5.43 -7.98
CA VAL A 175 -5.79 -6.28 -6.89
C VAL A 175 -4.72 -7.21 -7.46
N LEU A 176 -3.51 -7.12 -6.91
CA LEU A 176 -2.36 -7.91 -7.35
C LEU A 176 -1.95 -8.90 -6.27
N ASN A 177 -1.38 -10.03 -6.69
CA ASN A 177 -0.86 -11.06 -5.80
C ASN A 177 0.67 -11.08 -5.88
N PRO A 178 1.37 -10.51 -4.88
CA PRO A 178 2.82 -10.55 -4.85
C PRO A 178 3.34 -11.94 -4.48
N ALA A 179 4.47 -12.32 -5.08
CA ALA A 179 5.22 -13.49 -4.64
C ALA A 179 5.74 -13.26 -3.20
N PRO A 180 6.00 -14.35 -2.44
CA PRO A 180 6.64 -14.25 -1.12
C PRO A 180 8.00 -13.53 -1.21
N MET A 181 8.19 -12.52 -0.35
CA MET A 181 9.39 -11.67 -0.31
C MET A 181 9.97 -11.60 1.12
N PRO A 182 11.28 -11.34 1.30
CA PRO A 182 11.91 -11.22 2.62
C PRO A 182 11.55 -9.91 3.33
N THR A 183 10.26 -9.67 3.53
CA THR A 183 9.70 -8.48 4.18
C THR A 183 9.56 -8.69 5.70
N ALA A 184 9.38 -7.58 6.43
CA ALA A 184 9.11 -7.65 7.87
C ALA A 184 7.76 -8.34 8.20
N VAL A 185 6.78 -8.28 7.30
CA VAL A 185 5.51 -9.02 7.43
C VAL A 185 5.78 -10.52 7.30
N ARG A 186 6.50 -10.92 6.26
CA ARG A 186 6.86 -12.33 6.03
C ARG A 186 7.67 -12.91 7.19
N ALA A 187 8.68 -12.18 7.67
CA ALA A 187 9.50 -12.60 8.81
C ALA A 187 8.71 -12.75 10.11
N ARG A 188 7.60 -12.01 10.28
CA ARG A 188 6.70 -12.17 11.43
C ARG A 188 5.91 -13.47 11.37
N PHE A 189 5.47 -13.87 10.18
CA PHE A 189 4.67 -15.08 9.98
C PHE A 189 5.54 -16.35 9.89
N TYR A 190 6.73 -16.23 9.30
CA TYR A 190 7.63 -17.34 9.02
C TYR A 190 9.06 -17.02 9.46
N PRO A 191 9.34 -16.91 10.78
CA PRO A 191 10.63 -16.44 11.28
C PRO A 191 11.80 -17.38 10.98
N GLY A 192 11.54 -18.64 10.65
CA GLY A 192 12.56 -19.65 10.30
C GLY A 192 12.68 -19.93 8.80
N GLU A 193 12.02 -19.17 7.95
CA GLU A 193 12.02 -19.40 6.51
C GLU A 193 13.36 -19.02 5.87
N ASN A 194 13.80 -19.82 4.90
CA ASN A 194 14.99 -19.50 4.12
C ASN A 194 14.71 -18.29 3.20
N ARG A 195 15.39 -17.18 3.46
CA ARG A 195 15.18 -15.94 2.72
C ARG A 195 15.73 -15.96 1.30
N ASP A 196 16.71 -16.81 1.02
CA ASP A 196 17.34 -16.91 -0.30
C ASP A 196 16.40 -17.55 -1.35
N GLU A 197 15.33 -18.20 -0.89
CA GLU A 197 14.29 -18.78 -1.76
C GLU A 197 13.14 -17.80 -2.07
N LEU A 198 13.16 -16.63 -1.45
CA LEU A 198 12.13 -15.62 -1.62
C LEU A 198 12.45 -14.67 -2.78
N ALA A 199 11.39 -14.13 -3.40
CA ALA A 199 11.55 -13.17 -4.48
C ALA A 199 12.24 -11.87 -4.00
N ASP A 200 13.15 -11.34 -4.80
CA ASP A 200 13.71 -10.01 -4.54
C ASP A 200 12.63 -8.93 -4.65
N PRO A 201 12.48 -8.02 -3.67
CA PRO A 201 11.42 -7.01 -3.68
C PRO A 201 11.45 -6.06 -4.88
N MET A 202 12.64 -5.75 -5.43
CA MET A 202 12.76 -4.87 -6.59
C MET A 202 12.33 -5.61 -7.88
N ALA A 203 12.79 -6.85 -8.05
CA ALA A 203 12.35 -7.69 -9.17
C ALA A 203 10.84 -7.95 -9.14
N GLU A 204 10.28 -8.18 -7.95
CA GLU A 204 8.84 -8.39 -7.79
C GLU A 204 8.04 -7.11 -8.06
N ALA A 205 8.52 -5.95 -7.60
CA ALA A 205 7.91 -4.66 -7.93
C ALA A 205 7.87 -4.43 -9.45
N ALA A 206 8.98 -4.65 -10.14
CA ALA A 206 9.06 -4.53 -11.60
C ALA A 206 8.08 -5.50 -12.31
N ARG A 207 8.00 -6.76 -11.85
CA ARG A 207 7.06 -7.76 -12.37
C ARG A 207 5.60 -7.33 -12.21
N LEU A 208 5.25 -6.83 -11.03
CA LEU A 208 3.87 -6.38 -10.74
C LEU A 208 3.51 -5.14 -11.55
N LEU A 209 4.41 -4.14 -11.61
CA LEU A 209 4.19 -2.92 -12.39
C LEU A 209 4.05 -3.19 -13.89
N ALA A 210 4.77 -4.17 -14.44
CA ALA A 210 4.61 -4.59 -15.84
C ALA A 210 3.21 -5.13 -16.18
N THR A 211 2.41 -5.55 -15.18
CA THR A 211 1.01 -5.98 -15.39
C THR A 211 0.03 -4.80 -15.43
N LEU A 212 0.50 -3.62 -15.05
CA LEU A 212 -0.29 -2.39 -15.07
C LEU A 212 0.06 -1.64 -16.36
N ASN A 213 -0.92 -1.26 -17.13
CA ASN A 213 -0.72 -0.42 -18.32
C ASN A 213 -0.56 1.05 -17.86
N LEU A 214 0.63 1.41 -17.32
CA LEU A 214 0.96 2.72 -16.73
C LEU A 214 1.50 3.70 -17.77
#